data_177c38b5d824775b43531dd408effb5e
#
_entry.id   177c38b5d824775b43531dd408effb5e
#
_cell.length_a   1.000
_cell.length_b   1.000
_cell.length_c   1.000
_cell.angle_alpha   90.00
_cell.angle_beta   90.00
_cell.angle_gamma   90.00
#
_symmetry.space_group_name_H-M   'P 1'
#
loop_
_entity.id
_entity.type
_entity.pdbx_description
1 polymer ?
#
loop_
_entity_poly.entity_id
_entity_poly.type
_entity_poly.pdbx_seq_one_letter_code
_entity_poly.pdbx_strand_id
1 'polypeptide(L)'
;MLQFATEPIGQTTAAPTCAKHDALQRETESHSVMQRNPSLDLTQFIRDIPDFPKPGILFRDITPLLGNVDAFRETIARMADPFRGQRIDCLVAAEARGFIFAAPLALELGAAFVPVRKPGKLPHDKHSFSYDLEYGSDTLEMHKDGVVKGQRVLVVDDLLATGGTVEACCRLLSHIDVEIVGCLFCIELIGLNGRSRLAPHQVVSLLTY
;
A
#
# COMPACT_ATOMS: atom_id res chain seq x y z
N MET A 1 -13.19 -26.36 7.58
CA MET A 1 -13.53 -27.55 6.79
C MET A 1 -14.85 -27.26 6.09
N LEU A 2 -14.80 -26.73 4.89
CA LEU A 2 -15.98 -26.44 4.06
C LEU A 2 -15.96 -27.43 2.91
N GLN A 3 -16.90 -28.37 2.95
CA GLN A 3 -17.15 -29.34 1.89
C GLN A 3 -17.90 -28.65 0.75
N PHE A 4 -17.31 -28.66 -0.45
CA PHE A 4 -18.03 -28.32 -1.67
C PHE A 4 -18.68 -29.60 -2.22
N ALA A 5 -19.99 -29.61 -2.26
CA ALA A 5 -20.76 -30.62 -2.94
C ALA A 5 -20.71 -30.36 -4.45
N THR A 6 -20.36 -31.39 -5.22
CA THR A 6 -20.41 -31.43 -6.68
C THR A 6 -21.78 -31.91 -7.14
N GLU A 7 -22.52 -31.05 -7.87
CA GLU A 7 -23.68 -31.50 -8.64
C GLU A 7 -23.36 -31.58 -10.14
N PRO A 8 -23.99 -32.53 -10.89
CA PRO A 8 -23.63 -32.77 -12.28
C PRO A 8 -24.30 -31.85 -13.28
N ILE A 9 -23.53 -31.49 -14.31
CA ILE A 9 -23.94 -30.66 -15.44
C ILE A 9 -24.94 -31.41 -16.31
N GLY A 10 -26.19 -30.96 -16.36
CA GLY A 10 -27.23 -31.41 -17.27
C GLY A 10 -27.20 -30.66 -18.59
N GLN A 11 -27.54 -31.38 -19.65
CA GLN A 11 -27.38 -31.08 -21.08
C GLN A 11 -28.28 -29.95 -21.62
N THR A 12 -27.71 -29.16 -22.51
CA THR A 12 -28.14 -28.65 -23.82
C THR A 12 -29.63 -28.31 -24.06
N THR A 13 -29.90 -27.02 -24.34
CA THR A 13 -30.88 -26.63 -25.38
C THR A 13 -30.45 -25.36 -26.09
N ALA A 14 -30.53 -25.48 -27.42
CA ALA A 14 -30.53 -24.56 -28.55
C ALA A 14 -30.46 -23.05 -28.33
N ALA A 15 -29.59 -22.43 -29.13
CA ALA A 15 -29.49 -21.01 -29.40
C ALA A 15 -30.75 -20.47 -30.14
N PRO A 16 -31.19 -19.26 -29.86
CA PRO A 16 -31.99 -18.50 -30.82
C PRO A 16 -31.09 -17.55 -31.63
N THR A 17 -31.45 -17.53 -32.85
CA THR A 17 -30.94 -16.86 -34.05
C THR A 17 -30.76 -15.34 -33.88
N CYS A 18 -29.68 -14.88 -34.47
CA CYS A 18 -29.35 -13.50 -34.83
C CYS A 18 -30.51 -12.71 -35.43
N ALA A 19 -30.80 -11.55 -34.88
CA ALA A 19 -31.56 -10.49 -35.57
C ALA A 19 -30.87 -9.14 -35.33
N LYS A 20 -30.21 -8.70 -36.40
CA LYS A 20 -30.07 -7.35 -36.98
C LYS A 20 -29.87 -6.14 -36.04
N HIS A 21 -28.68 -5.57 -36.14
CA HIS A 21 -28.36 -4.17 -36.39
C HIS A 21 -29.33 -3.14 -35.79
N ASP A 22 -28.84 -2.54 -34.72
CA ASP A 22 -28.93 -1.11 -34.58
C ASP A 22 -27.57 -0.56 -34.11
N ALA A 23 -27.00 0.25 -34.99
CA ALA A 23 -25.77 0.98 -34.74
C ALA A 23 -26.09 2.12 -33.76
N LEU A 24 -26.13 1.81 -32.48
CA LEU A 24 -25.97 2.81 -31.43
C LEU A 24 -24.50 3.18 -31.40
N GLN A 25 -24.22 4.38 -31.86
CA GLN A 25 -23.00 5.13 -31.56
C GLN A 25 -22.79 5.08 -30.04
N ARG A 26 -21.99 4.13 -29.58
CA ARG A 26 -21.38 4.26 -28.29
C ARG A 26 -20.37 5.38 -28.44
N GLU A 27 -20.82 6.57 -28.04
CA GLU A 27 -19.92 7.62 -27.66
C GLU A 27 -18.85 6.95 -26.85
N THR A 28 -17.63 7.05 -27.33
CA THR A 28 -16.44 6.72 -26.57
C THR A 28 -16.47 7.63 -25.35
N GLU A 29 -17.05 7.15 -24.26
CA GLU A 29 -16.80 7.72 -22.96
C GLU A 29 -15.27 7.69 -22.78
N SER A 30 -14.69 8.84 -23.06
CA SER A 30 -13.32 9.11 -22.70
C SER A 30 -13.20 8.66 -21.25
N HIS A 31 -12.30 7.73 -20.99
CA HIS A 31 -11.88 7.46 -19.63
C HIS A 31 -11.58 8.81 -19.00
N SER A 32 -12.46 9.25 -18.12
CA SER A 32 -12.31 10.50 -17.38
C SER A 32 -10.94 10.42 -16.73
N VAL A 33 -9.99 11.12 -17.32
CA VAL A 33 -8.69 11.39 -16.67
C VAL A 33 -9.08 11.95 -15.32
N MET A 34 -8.82 11.20 -14.27
CA MET A 34 -9.21 11.54 -12.90
C MET A 34 -8.77 12.97 -12.64
N GLN A 35 -9.73 13.89 -12.50
CA GLN A 35 -9.42 15.29 -12.28
C GLN A 35 -8.72 15.42 -10.94
N ARG A 36 -7.43 15.77 -10.99
CA ARG A 36 -6.64 16.07 -9.81
C ARG A 36 -7.08 17.43 -9.25
N ASN A 37 -7.11 17.55 -7.94
CA ASN A 37 -7.31 18.81 -7.24
C ASN A 37 -6.07 19.15 -6.39
N PRO A 38 -4.99 19.66 -7.00
CA PRO A 38 -3.74 19.94 -6.29
C PRO A 38 -3.87 21.03 -5.24
N SER A 39 -4.97 21.79 -5.22
CA SER A 39 -5.25 22.78 -4.19
C SER A 39 -5.99 22.20 -2.97
N LEU A 40 -6.38 20.91 -2.98
CA LEU A 40 -7.07 20.31 -1.87
C LEU A 40 -6.16 20.18 -0.64
N ASP A 41 -6.56 20.78 0.46
CA ASP A 41 -5.84 20.67 1.73
C ASP A 41 -6.18 19.34 2.41
N LEU A 42 -5.27 18.38 2.30
CA LEU A 42 -5.45 17.03 2.84
C LEU A 42 -5.42 17.00 4.37
N THR A 43 -4.88 18.02 5.04
CA THR A 43 -4.83 18.06 6.51
C THR A 43 -6.23 18.16 7.12
N GLN A 44 -7.20 18.71 6.40
CA GLN A 44 -8.61 18.79 6.82
C GLN A 44 -9.28 17.41 6.91
N PHE A 45 -8.69 16.40 6.30
CA PHE A 45 -9.18 15.02 6.32
C PHE A 45 -8.43 14.13 7.31
N ILE A 46 -7.54 14.69 8.13
CA ILE A 46 -6.89 13.99 9.23
C ILE A 46 -7.54 14.43 10.53
N ARG A 47 -8.08 13.46 11.26
CA ARG A 47 -8.76 13.72 12.53
C ARG A 47 -7.79 13.56 13.69
N ASP A 48 -7.78 14.54 14.57
CA ASP A 48 -7.01 14.49 15.80
C ASP A 48 -7.83 13.83 16.90
N ILE A 49 -7.30 12.76 17.50
CA ILE A 49 -7.92 12.07 18.63
C ILE A 49 -6.94 12.14 19.80
N PRO A 50 -7.21 13.01 20.78
CA PRO A 50 -6.36 13.12 21.96
C PRO A 50 -6.48 11.88 22.83
N ASP A 51 -5.40 11.59 23.57
CA ASP A 51 -5.34 10.53 24.59
C ASP A 51 -5.64 9.11 24.08
N PHE A 52 -5.29 8.81 22.81
CA PHE A 52 -5.47 7.49 22.24
C PHE A 52 -4.13 6.94 21.71
N PRO A 53 -3.80 5.64 21.96
CA PRO A 53 -4.47 4.65 22.82
C PRO A 53 -4.18 4.85 24.32
N LYS A 54 -3.40 5.87 24.69
CA LYS A 54 -2.99 6.19 26.07
C LYS A 54 -3.01 7.71 26.28
N PRO A 55 -3.22 8.18 27.51
CA PRO A 55 -3.11 9.60 27.85
C PRO A 55 -1.79 10.21 27.36
N GLY A 56 -1.84 11.42 26.80
CA GLY A 56 -0.71 12.15 26.26
C GLY A 56 -0.34 11.82 24.81
N ILE A 57 -0.98 10.85 24.17
CA ILE A 57 -0.79 10.53 22.74
C ILE A 57 -1.87 11.21 21.91
N LEU A 58 -1.46 11.98 20.91
CA LEU A 58 -2.36 12.53 19.90
C LEU A 58 -2.34 11.64 18.67
N PHE A 59 -3.42 10.88 18.49
CA PHE A 59 -3.53 9.95 17.36
C PHE A 59 -4.04 10.69 16.11
N ARG A 60 -3.41 10.43 14.98
CA ARG A 60 -3.78 10.97 13.65
C ARG A 60 -4.63 9.93 12.91
N ASP A 61 -5.93 10.13 12.95
CA ASP A 61 -6.89 9.23 12.32
C ASP A 61 -7.09 9.59 10.85
N ILE A 62 -6.73 8.67 9.98
CA ILE A 62 -6.85 8.78 8.52
C ILE A 62 -8.23 8.36 7.99
N THR A 63 -9.14 7.91 8.85
CA THR A 63 -10.45 7.41 8.41
C THR A 63 -11.25 8.43 7.59
N PRO A 64 -11.29 9.75 7.95
CA PRO A 64 -11.97 10.72 7.11
C PRO A 64 -11.35 10.90 5.73
N LEU A 65 -10.01 10.78 5.62
CA LEU A 65 -9.29 10.83 4.34
C LEU A 65 -9.69 9.64 3.46
N LEU A 66 -9.70 8.43 4.02
CA LEU A 66 -10.09 7.22 3.30
C LEU A 66 -11.58 7.22 2.92
N GLY A 67 -12.44 7.84 3.74
CA GLY A 67 -13.88 7.96 3.50
C GLY A 67 -14.26 9.02 2.45
N ASN A 68 -13.32 9.84 1.98
CA ASN A 68 -13.55 10.85 0.95
C ASN A 68 -12.79 10.47 -0.33
N VAL A 69 -13.53 10.17 -1.39
CA VAL A 69 -12.95 9.67 -2.64
C VAL A 69 -11.97 10.66 -3.28
N ASP A 70 -12.24 11.96 -3.20
CA ASP A 70 -11.38 12.97 -3.82
C ASP A 70 -10.11 13.20 -2.99
N ALA A 71 -10.23 13.22 -1.66
CA ALA A 71 -9.08 13.31 -0.77
C ALA A 71 -8.17 12.07 -0.89
N PHE A 72 -8.75 10.88 -0.92
CA PHE A 72 -7.97 9.64 -1.06
C PHE A 72 -7.28 9.58 -2.43
N ARG A 73 -8.00 9.90 -3.52
CA ARG A 73 -7.44 9.96 -4.88
C ARG A 73 -6.27 10.96 -4.95
N GLU A 74 -6.45 12.17 -4.43
CA GLU A 74 -5.40 13.19 -4.45
C GLU A 74 -4.21 12.78 -3.59
N THR A 75 -4.44 12.09 -2.46
CA THR A 75 -3.38 11.51 -1.63
C THR A 75 -2.52 10.54 -2.44
N ILE A 76 -3.15 9.56 -3.12
CA ILE A 76 -2.41 8.59 -3.95
C ILE A 76 -1.63 9.29 -5.05
N ALA A 77 -2.25 10.26 -5.75
CA ALA A 77 -1.59 11.00 -6.82
C ALA A 77 -0.35 11.77 -6.32
N ARG A 78 -0.47 12.50 -5.18
CA ARG A 78 0.67 13.26 -4.61
C ARG A 78 1.75 12.34 -4.03
N MET A 79 1.38 11.21 -3.45
CA MET A 79 2.36 10.21 -3.00
C MET A 79 3.13 9.60 -4.19
N ALA A 80 2.48 9.43 -5.34
CA ALA A 80 3.12 8.91 -6.54
C ALA A 80 4.07 9.92 -7.22
N ASP A 81 3.78 11.23 -7.14
CA ASP A 81 4.49 12.27 -7.88
C ASP A 81 6.04 12.22 -7.76
N PRO A 82 6.65 12.03 -6.55
CA PRO A 82 8.10 11.96 -6.42
C PRO A 82 8.76 10.78 -7.14
N PHE A 83 7.96 9.76 -7.48
CA PHE A 83 8.43 8.50 -8.07
C PHE A 83 8.00 8.30 -9.52
N ARG A 84 7.21 9.24 -10.10
CA ARG A 84 6.83 9.18 -11.51
C ARG A 84 8.05 9.22 -12.41
N GLY A 85 8.04 8.37 -13.43
CA GLY A 85 9.17 8.25 -14.37
C GLY A 85 10.38 7.50 -13.83
N GLN A 86 10.37 7.08 -12.56
CA GLN A 86 11.37 6.17 -12.01
C GLN A 86 10.93 4.72 -12.27
N ARG A 87 11.87 3.86 -12.58
CA ARG A 87 11.60 2.42 -12.61
C ARG A 87 11.41 1.91 -11.18
N ILE A 88 10.23 1.39 -10.88
CA ILE A 88 9.91 0.69 -9.65
C ILE A 88 9.31 -0.65 -10.06
N ASP A 89 9.91 -1.75 -9.61
CA ASP A 89 9.44 -3.08 -9.96
C ASP A 89 8.30 -3.54 -9.03
N CYS A 90 8.40 -3.20 -7.74
CA CYS A 90 7.32 -3.47 -6.78
C CYS A 90 7.30 -2.49 -5.61
N LEU A 91 6.11 -2.38 -5.00
CA LEU A 91 5.88 -1.73 -3.72
C LEU A 91 5.77 -2.79 -2.64
N VAL A 92 6.41 -2.56 -1.51
CA VAL A 92 6.36 -3.42 -0.33
C VAL A 92 5.74 -2.64 0.82
N ALA A 93 4.77 -3.21 1.52
CA ALA A 93 4.16 -2.59 2.68
C ALA A 93 3.89 -3.61 3.80
N ALA A 94 3.98 -3.15 5.05
CA ALA A 94 3.63 -3.97 6.20
C ALA A 94 2.13 -3.90 6.51
N GLU A 95 1.57 -5.02 7.01
CA GLU A 95 0.18 -5.03 7.46
C GLU A 95 0.01 -4.10 8.67
N ALA A 96 -1.13 -3.41 8.77
CA ALA A 96 -2.27 -3.53 7.86
C ALA A 96 -2.50 -2.24 7.05
N ARG A 97 -2.25 -1.05 7.62
CA ARG A 97 -2.67 0.22 7.03
C ARG A 97 -1.83 0.64 5.85
N GLY A 98 -0.54 0.24 5.82
CA GLY A 98 0.31 0.45 4.65
C GLY A 98 -0.27 -0.13 3.35
N PHE A 99 -1.02 -1.25 3.44
CA PHE A 99 -1.66 -1.87 2.28
C PHE A 99 -2.67 -0.96 1.59
N ILE A 100 -3.37 -0.11 2.36
CA ILE A 100 -4.41 0.80 1.85
C ILE A 100 -3.81 1.77 0.83
N PHE A 101 -2.60 2.23 1.07
CA PHE A 101 -1.89 3.15 0.18
C PHE A 101 -1.07 2.41 -0.87
N ALA A 102 -0.37 1.35 -0.49
CA ALA A 102 0.53 0.63 -1.39
C ALA A 102 -0.19 -0.01 -2.58
N ALA A 103 -1.38 -0.57 -2.40
CA ALA A 103 -2.13 -1.21 -3.48
C ALA A 103 -2.53 -0.23 -4.60
N PRO A 104 -3.22 0.90 -4.33
CA PRO A 104 -3.52 1.87 -5.38
C PRO A 104 -2.27 2.57 -5.94
N LEU A 105 -1.23 2.82 -5.12
CA LEU A 105 0.05 3.37 -5.60
C LEU A 105 0.75 2.43 -6.57
N ALA A 106 0.70 1.12 -6.35
CA ALA A 106 1.27 0.14 -7.26
C ALA A 106 0.63 0.23 -8.65
N LEU A 107 -0.70 0.35 -8.72
CA LEU A 107 -1.41 0.56 -9.98
C LEU A 107 -1.04 1.90 -10.62
N GLU A 108 -0.96 2.96 -9.84
CA GLU A 108 -0.63 4.32 -10.32
C GLU A 108 0.79 4.42 -10.87
N LEU A 109 1.74 3.66 -10.30
CA LEU A 109 3.15 3.64 -10.71
C LEU A 109 3.47 2.51 -11.71
N GLY A 110 2.49 1.65 -12.03
CA GLY A 110 2.69 0.50 -12.93
C GLY A 110 3.62 -0.56 -12.36
N ALA A 111 3.61 -0.77 -11.03
CA ALA A 111 4.46 -1.69 -10.30
C ALA A 111 3.64 -2.82 -9.65
N ALA A 112 4.31 -3.90 -9.22
CA ALA A 112 3.68 -4.94 -8.41
C ALA A 112 3.47 -4.48 -6.96
N PHE A 113 2.59 -5.17 -6.21
CA PHE A 113 2.43 -4.99 -4.77
C PHE A 113 2.75 -6.29 -4.03
N VAL A 114 3.62 -6.21 -3.02
CA VAL A 114 4.04 -7.35 -2.22
C VAL A 114 3.76 -7.08 -0.73
N PRO A 115 2.87 -7.85 -0.11
CA PRO A 115 2.53 -7.69 1.28
C PRO A 115 3.59 -8.29 2.20
N VAL A 116 4.00 -7.53 3.22
CA VAL A 116 4.75 -8.03 4.37
C VAL A 116 3.79 -8.17 5.53
N ARG A 117 3.83 -9.33 6.19
CA ARG A 117 2.81 -9.69 7.17
C ARG A 117 3.42 -10.21 8.47
N LYS A 118 2.62 -10.23 9.52
CA LYS A 118 2.95 -10.88 10.79
C LYS A 118 2.92 -12.41 10.65
N PRO A 119 3.61 -13.16 11.53
CA PRO A 119 3.71 -14.61 11.45
C PRO A 119 2.38 -15.33 11.33
N GLY A 120 2.36 -16.39 10.52
CA GLY A 120 1.19 -17.25 10.34
C GLY A 120 0.12 -16.70 9.39
N LYS A 121 0.37 -15.56 8.72
CA LYS A 121 -0.58 -14.96 7.76
C LYS A 121 -0.30 -15.33 6.31
N LEU A 122 0.87 -15.87 6.02
CA LEU A 122 1.30 -16.25 4.67
C LEU A 122 1.32 -17.78 4.52
N PRO A 123 0.62 -18.35 3.53
CA PRO A 123 0.46 -19.79 3.40
C PRO A 123 1.59 -20.50 2.64
N HIS A 124 2.46 -19.76 1.92
CA HIS A 124 3.53 -20.33 1.09
C HIS A 124 4.90 -20.11 1.72
N ASP A 125 5.96 -20.59 1.06
CA ASP A 125 7.36 -20.38 1.46
C ASP A 125 7.67 -18.90 1.66
N LYS A 126 8.33 -18.58 2.76
CA LYS A 126 8.51 -17.20 3.19
C LYS A 126 9.92 -16.91 3.70
N HIS A 127 10.35 -15.67 3.57
CA HIS A 127 11.41 -15.06 4.34
C HIS A 127 10.81 -14.54 5.64
N SER A 128 11.53 -14.69 6.75
CA SER A 128 11.13 -14.17 8.05
C SER A 128 12.27 -13.36 8.64
N PHE A 129 11.94 -12.23 9.24
CA PHE A 129 12.88 -11.36 9.93
C PHE A 129 12.33 -10.96 11.29
N SER A 130 13.03 -11.33 12.36
CA SER A 130 12.69 -10.94 13.73
C SER A 130 13.50 -9.72 14.14
N TYR A 131 12.86 -8.77 14.80
CA TYR A 131 13.47 -7.54 15.25
C TYR A 131 12.99 -7.17 16.65
N ASP A 132 13.88 -6.51 17.39
CA ASP A 132 13.59 -6.11 18.75
C ASP A 132 12.82 -4.80 18.80
N LEU A 133 11.83 -4.74 19.66
CA LEU A 133 11.10 -3.54 20.07
C LEU A 133 11.58 -3.09 21.45
N GLU A 134 11.17 -1.90 21.88
CA GLU A 134 11.46 -1.44 23.27
C GLU A 134 10.92 -2.41 24.32
N TYR A 135 9.83 -3.11 24.00
CA TYR A 135 9.22 -4.15 24.84
C TYR A 135 8.90 -5.39 23.99
N GLY A 136 9.86 -6.34 23.95
CA GLY A 136 9.71 -7.62 23.24
C GLY A 136 10.32 -7.64 21.86
N SER A 137 9.98 -8.66 21.08
CA SER A 137 10.37 -8.83 19.67
C SER A 137 9.13 -8.98 18.80
N ASP A 138 9.20 -8.53 17.56
CA ASP A 138 8.18 -8.78 16.54
C ASP A 138 8.84 -9.43 15.32
N THR A 139 8.05 -10.06 14.48
CA THR A 139 8.54 -10.75 13.29
C THR A 139 7.71 -10.33 12.08
N LEU A 140 8.38 -10.10 10.97
CA LEU A 140 7.79 -9.85 9.68
C LEU A 140 8.10 -10.98 8.72
N GLU A 141 7.12 -11.32 7.88
CA GLU A 141 7.21 -12.38 6.89
C GLU A 141 6.81 -11.87 5.51
N MET A 142 7.50 -12.34 4.48
CA MET A 142 7.20 -12.08 3.08
C MET A 142 7.39 -13.36 2.27
N HIS A 143 6.53 -13.63 1.29
CA HIS A 143 6.71 -14.78 0.40
C HIS A 143 8.05 -14.71 -0.34
N LYS A 144 8.72 -15.85 -0.50
CA LYS A 144 10.03 -15.94 -1.18
C LYS A 144 9.99 -15.54 -2.65
N ASP A 145 8.85 -15.75 -3.29
CA ASP A 145 8.59 -15.40 -4.69
C ASP A 145 8.01 -13.99 -4.88
N GLY A 146 7.76 -13.27 -3.76
CA GLY A 146 7.19 -11.92 -3.81
C GLY A 146 8.16 -10.89 -4.36
N VAL A 147 9.44 -10.99 -4.01
CA VAL A 147 10.49 -10.06 -4.45
C VAL A 147 11.72 -10.87 -4.82
N VAL A 148 12.38 -10.50 -5.92
CA VAL A 148 13.59 -11.18 -6.40
C VAL A 148 14.79 -10.24 -6.46
N LYS A 149 15.97 -10.81 -6.35
CA LYS A 149 17.25 -10.08 -6.41
C LYS A 149 17.32 -9.11 -7.59
N GLY A 150 17.81 -7.90 -7.33
CA GLY A 150 18.02 -6.84 -8.33
C GLY A 150 16.77 -6.03 -8.68
N GLN A 151 15.61 -6.33 -8.10
CA GLN A 151 14.42 -5.49 -8.25
C GLN A 151 14.58 -4.16 -7.52
N ARG A 152 13.92 -3.14 -8.05
CA ARG A 152 13.80 -1.80 -7.47
C ARG A 152 12.51 -1.73 -6.65
N VAL A 153 12.65 -1.55 -5.35
CA VAL A 153 11.56 -1.67 -4.37
C VAL A 153 11.30 -0.34 -3.69
N LEU A 154 10.04 0.08 -3.66
CA LEU A 154 9.57 1.21 -2.85
C LEU A 154 8.85 0.66 -1.61
N VAL A 155 9.32 1.02 -0.41
CA VAL A 155 8.65 0.64 0.84
C VAL A 155 7.60 1.70 1.18
N VAL A 156 6.38 1.28 1.49
CA VAL A 156 5.24 2.19 1.72
C VAL A 156 4.57 1.89 3.05
N ASP A 157 4.24 2.93 3.81
CA ASP A 157 3.37 2.81 4.98
C ASP A 157 2.45 4.03 5.10
N ASP A 158 1.44 3.96 5.97
CA ASP A 158 0.55 5.08 6.24
C ASP A 158 1.21 6.16 7.10
N LEU A 159 2.01 5.74 8.10
CA LEU A 159 2.56 6.63 9.12
C LEU A 159 4.01 6.28 9.45
N LEU A 160 4.88 7.27 9.42
CA LEU A 160 6.20 7.21 10.00
C LEU A 160 6.17 7.76 11.43
N ALA A 161 6.19 6.86 12.41
CA ALA A 161 6.35 7.19 13.82
C ALA A 161 7.84 7.04 14.23
N THR A 162 8.19 6.02 14.97
CA THR A 162 9.58 5.72 15.35
C THR A 162 10.38 5.02 14.26
N GLY A 163 9.75 4.54 13.19
CA GLY A 163 10.38 3.90 12.03
C GLY A 163 10.71 2.42 12.19
N GLY A 164 10.47 1.80 13.35
CA GLY A 164 10.89 0.41 13.62
C GLY A 164 10.33 -0.63 12.66
N THR A 165 9.05 -0.55 12.31
CA THR A 165 8.41 -1.49 11.37
C THR A 165 9.01 -1.40 9.97
N VAL A 166 9.20 -0.17 9.47
CA VAL A 166 9.75 0.04 8.13
C VAL A 166 11.25 -0.27 8.10
N GLU A 167 12.00 0.01 9.16
CA GLU A 167 13.38 -0.46 9.31
C GLU A 167 13.46 -1.99 9.20
N ALA A 168 12.57 -2.72 9.88
CA ALA A 168 12.50 -4.17 9.78
C ALA A 168 12.18 -4.66 8.37
N CYS A 169 11.27 -3.98 7.64
CA CYS A 169 11.01 -4.26 6.23
C CYS A 169 12.27 -4.04 5.38
N CYS A 170 12.98 -2.94 5.57
CA CYS A 170 14.22 -2.65 4.84
C CYS A 170 15.30 -3.71 5.11
N ARG A 171 15.45 -4.15 6.37
CA ARG A 171 16.37 -5.23 6.73
C ARG A 171 15.97 -6.58 6.12
N LEU A 172 14.69 -6.92 6.12
CA LEU A 172 14.19 -8.13 5.44
C LEU A 172 14.55 -8.09 3.94
N LEU A 173 14.33 -6.97 3.28
CA LEU A 173 14.63 -6.76 1.87
C LEU A 173 16.12 -6.79 1.57
N SER A 174 16.98 -6.30 2.46
CA SER A 174 18.44 -6.33 2.28
C SER A 174 19.02 -7.75 2.19
N HIS A 175 18.33 -8.74 2.79
CA HIS A 175 18.74 -10.16 2.68
C HIS A 175 18.45 -10.77 1.30
N ILE A 176 17.70 -10.06 0.44
CA ILE A 176 17.31 -10.53 -0.90
C ILE A 176 18.12 -9.84 -1.99
N ASP A 177 19.02 -8.91 -1.64
CA ASP A 177 19.82 -8.12 -2.57
C ASP A 177 18.97 -7.31 -3.57
N VAL A 178 17.98 -6.57 -3.07
CA VAL A 178 17.16 -5.62 -3.84
C VAL A 178 17.70 -4.19 -3.69
N GLU A 179 17.33 -3.32 -4.61
CA GLU A 179 17.57 -1.88 -4.49
C GLU A 179 16.35 -1.20 -3.86
N ILE A 180 16.46 -0.73 -2.61
CA ILE A 180 15.41 0.08 -1.99
C ILE A 180 15.53 1.50 -2.52
N VAL A 181 14.57 1.91 -3.37
CA VAL A 181 14.56 3.24 -4.00
C VAL A 181 14.11 4.34 -3.04
N GLY A 182 13.42 3.97 -1.98
CA GLY A 182 12.98 4.90 -0.94
C GLY A 182 11.95 4.30 -0.01
N CYS A 183 11.56 5.09 1.00
CA CYS A 183 10.47 4.82 1.92
C CYS A 183 9.46 5.96 1.82
N LEU A 184 8.19 5.64 1.59
CA LEU A 184 7.12 6.59 1.30
C LEU A 184 6.00 6.48 2.34
N PHE A 185 5.59 7.63 2.88
CA PHE A 185 4.57 7.71 3.92
C PHE A 185 3.49 8.73 3.58
N CYS A 186 2.26 8.46 3.98
CA CYS A 186 1.21 9.46 3.95
C CYS A 186 1.46 10.53 5.04
N ILE A 187 1.83 10.10 6.25
CA ILE A 187 2.07 10.98 7.41
C ILE A 187 3.42 10.68 8.04
N GLU A 188 4.09 11.73 8.53
CA GLU A 188 5.29 11.62 9.37
C GLU A 188 5.12 12.42 10.66
N LEU A 189 5.41 11.78 11.80
CA LEU A 189 5.48 12.42 13.12
C LEU A 189 6.92 12.85 13.38
N ILE A 190 7.26 14.10 13.04
CA ILE A 190 8.65 14.62 13.08
C ILE A 190 9.25 14.48 14.48
N GLY A 191 8.46 14.75 15.52
CA GLY A 191 8.90 14.69 16.90
C GLY A 191 9.43 13.30 17.36
N LEU A 192 9.10 12.22 16.62
CA LEU A 192 9.57 10.87 16.92
C LEU A 192 10.86 10.46 16.20
N ASN A 193 11.37 11.33 15.32
CA ASN A 193 12.62 11.16 14.59
C ASN A 193 12.81 9.80 13.87
N GLY A 194 11.69 9.21 13.39
CA GLY A 194 11.72 7.90 12.72
C GLY A 194 12.57 7.88 11.45
N ARG A 195 12.70 9.04 10.78
CA ARG A 195 13.51 9.20 9.58
C ARG A 195 14.98 8.81 9.79
N SER A 196 15.55 9.07 10.96
CA SER A 196 16.93 8.75 11.26
C SER A 196 17.22 7.25 11.25
N ARG A 197 16.21 6.43 11.60
CA ARG A 197 16.33 4.95 11.57
C ARG A 197 16.36 4.37 10.14
N LEU A 198 15.83 5.10 9.20
CA LEU A 198 15.71 4.64 7.81
C LEU A 198 16.92 5.01 6.96
N ALA A 199 17.90 5.71 7.52
CA ALA A 199 19.14 6.01 6.82
C ALA A 199 19.87 4.71 6.39
N PRO A 200 20.44 4.65 5.18
CA PRO A 200 20.67 5.73 4.22
C PRO A 200 19.52 5.92 3.19
N HIS A 201 18.36 5.27 3.37
CA HIS A 201 17.28 5.33 2.37
C HIS A 201 16.64 6.71 2.30
N GLN A 202 16.25 7.11 1.09
CA GLN A 202 15.44 8.30 0.88
C GLN A 202 14.09 8.13 1.58
N VAL A 203 13.66 9.13 2.35
CA VAL A 203 12.34 9.16 2.99
C VAL A 203 11.52 10.30 2.43
N VAL A 204 10.33 9.99 1.96
CA VAL A 204 9.35 10.95 1.45
C VAL A 204 8.07 10.83 2.28
N SER A 205 7.56 11.95 2.75
CA SER A 205 6.32 12.02 3.53
C SER A 205 5.42 13.10 2.95
N LEU A 206 4.14 12.80 2.77
CA LEU A 206 3.19 13.73 2.16
C LEU A 206 2.76 14.81 3.16
N LEU A 207 2.42 14.41 4.38
CA LEU A 207 2.03 15.29 5.47
C LEU A 207 2.98 15.13 6.64
N THR A 208 3.23 16.22 7.38
CA THR A 208 4.13 16.22 8.55
C THR A 208 3.44 16.86 9.76
N TYR A 209 3.66 16.29 10.95
CA TYR A 209 3.11 16.77 12.22
C TYR A 209 4.16 16.77 13.32
#